data_d411daef49e1e2cff1708e95673fcb0e
#
_entry.id   d411daef49e1e2cff1708e95673fcb0e
#
_cell.length_a   1.000
_cell.length_b   1.000
_cell.length_c   1.000
_cell.angle_alpha   90.00
_cell.angle_beta   90.00
_cell.angle_gamma   90.00
#
_symmetry.space_group_name_H-M   'P 1'
#
loop_
_entity.id
_entity.type
_entity.pdbx_description
1 polymer ?
#
loop_
_entity_poly.entity_id
_entity_poly.type
_entity_poly.pdbx_seq_one_letter_code
_entity_poly.pdbx_strand_id
1 'polypeptide(L)'
;EFESHMEMLEFLRENRFPVYNYAKKFNSMDEVIEEIEKIDQERHNKDILTDGAVIKIDDMKTRKVLGYTMKFPRWAIAYKFEAEETTTKLLEVQWNVGRTGKVTPSAILEPVEIAGATVRRATLNNYDDIERKKVRLNSRVLIRRSNEVIQEIMGVVGTEEETEEIKKPTHCPAC
;
A
#
# COMPACT_ATOMS: atom_id res chain seq x y z
N GLU A 1 13.26 -34.07 -5.53
CA GLU A 1 13.39 -32.95 -4.57
C GLU A 1 14.42 -31.96 -5.10
N PHE A 2 14.15 -30.65 -4.96
CA PHE A 2 15.08 -29.60 -5.36
C PHE A 2 16.03 -29.28 -4.21
N GLU A 3 17.27 -28.92 -4.53
CA GLU A 3 18.25 -28.50 -3.53
C GLU A 3 18.15 -27.00 -3.24
N SER A 4 17.76 -26.20 -4.24
CA SER A 4 17.61 -24.75 -4.10
C SER A 4 16.30 -24.22 -4.71
N HIS A 5 15.92 -23.01 -4.30
CA HIS A 5 14.77 -22.31 -4.88
C HIS A 5 15.01 -21.93 -6.35
N MET A 6 16.24 -21.55 -6.68
CA MET A 6 16.60 -21.21 -8.06
C MET A 6 16.48 -22.39 -8.99
N GLU A 7 16.91 -23.60 -8.56
CA GLU A 7 16.72 -24.85 -9.30
C GLU A 7 15.22 -25.16 -9.54
N MET A 8 14.40 -24.96 -8.52
CA MET A 8 12.94 -25.13 -8.64
C MET A 8 12.34 -24.15 -9.67
N LEU A 9 12.76 -22.88 -9.67
CA LEU A 9 12.28 -21.91 -10.64
C LEU A 9 12.71 -22.27 -12.06
N GLU A 10 13.93 -22.78 -12.25
CA GLU A 10 14.41 -23.23 -13.56
C GLU A 10 13.62 -24.42 -14.08
N PHE A 11 13.39 -25.41 -13.24
CA PHE A 11 12.50 -26.55 -13.57
C PHE A 11 11.11 -26.09 -14.02
N LEU A 12 10.52 -25.11 -13.35
CA LEU A 12 9.21 -24.57 -13.73
C LEU A 12 9.27 -23.89 -15.12
N ARG A 13 10.33 -23.13 -15.39
CA ARG A 13 10.54 -22.48 -16.71
C ARG A 13 10.68 -23.51 -17.83
N GLU A 14 11.51 -24.54 -17.63
CA GLU A 14 11.71 -25.62 -18.59
C GLU A 14 10.40 -26.37 -18.92
N ASN A 15 9.52 -26.48 -17.92
CA ASN A 15 8.20 -27.07 -18.08
C ASN A 15 7.10 -26.08 -18.50
N ARG A 16 7.49 -24.87 -18.98
CA ARG A 16 6.61 -23.84 -19.54
C ARG A 16 5.58 -23.26 -18.54
N PHE A 17 5.86 -23.32 -17.25
CA PHE A 17 5.05 -22.57 -16.27
C PHE A 17 5.38 -21.08 -16.36
N PRO A 18 4.39 -20.18 -16.19
CA PRO A 18 4.60 -18.75 -16.20
C PRO A 18 5.30 -18.34 -14.88
N VAL A 19 6.63 -18.29 -14.92
CA VAL A 19 7.46 -17.85 -13.80
C VAL A 19 7.89 -16.42 -14.08
N TYR A 20 7.73 -15.54 -13.09
CA TYR A 20 8.22 -14.18 -13.18
C TYR A 20 9.75 -14.18 -13.38
N ASN A 21 10.22 -13.41 -14.37
CA ASN A 21 11.61 -13.48 -14.83
C ASN A 21 12.61 -12.82 -13.86
N TYR A 22 12.12 -12.21 -12.79
CA TYR A 22 12.98 -11.59 -11.80
C TYR A 22 13.15 -12.51 -10.59
N ALA A 23 14.30 -13.14 -10.50
CA ALA A 23 14.80 -13.79 -9.29
C ALA A 23 16.33 -13.71 -9.33
N LYS A 24 16.94 -13.18 -8.28
CA LYS A 24 18.39 -13.06 -8.13
C LYS A 24 18.81 -13.72 -6.83
N LYS A 25 19.99 -14.35 -6.85
CA LYS A 25 20.64 -14.94 -5.69
C LYS A 25 21.80 -14.07 -5.25
N PHE A 26 21.92 -13.86 -3.95
CA PHE A 26 22.97 -13.07 -3.30
C PHE A 26 23.64 -13.90 -2.20
N ASN A 27 24.86 -13.56 -1.87
CA ASN A 27 25.64 -14.25 -0.83
C ASN A 27 25.78 -13.42 0.46
N SER A 28 25.41 -12.14 0.44
CA SER A 28 25.42 -11.28 1.61
C SER A 28 24.11 -10.48 1.75
N MET A 29 23.83 -10.01 2.96
CA MET A 29 22.67 -9.13 3.21
C MET A 29 22.89 -7.74 2.62
N ASP A 30 24.12 -7.26 2.54
CA ASP A 30 24.41 -5.95 1.95
C ASP A 30 24.04 -5.91 0.47
N GLU A 31 24.40 -6.95 -0.30
CA GLU A 31 23.95 -7.09 -1.70
C GLU A 31 22.43 -7.16 -1.85
N VAL A 32 21.73 -7.80 -0.91
CA VAL A 32 20.26 -7.85 -0.91
C VAL A 32 19.67 -6.47 -0.67
N ILE A 33 20.22 -5.69 0.27
CA ILE A 33 19.76 -4.34 0.58
C ILE A 33 19.97 -3.42 -0.63
N GLU A 34 21.14 -3.44 -1.25
CA GLU A 34 21.41 -2.67 -2.46
C GLU A 34 20.44 -2.99 -3.60
N GLU A 35 20.13 -4.27 -3.80
CA GLU A 35 19.18 -4.67 -4.83
C GLU A 35 17.73 -4.24 -4.50
N ILE A 36 17.34 -4.24 -3.22
CA ILE A 36 16.02 -3.74 -2.78
C ILE A 36 15.91 -2.24 -3.06
N GLU A 37 16.93 -1.46 -2.74
CA GLU A 37 16.97 -0.02 -3.03
C GLU A 37 16.88 0.26 -4.53
N LYS A 38 17.58 -0.54 -5.34
CA LYS A 38 17.51 -0.46 -6.80
C LYS A 38 16.10 -0.77 -7.32
N ILE A 39 15.46 -1.82 -6.80
CA ILE A 39 14.09 -2.18 -7.19
C ILE A 39 13.13 -1.04 -6.84
N ASP A 40 13.27 -0.41 -5.67
CA ASP A 40 12.43 0.71 -5.24
C ASP A 40 12.57 1.92 -6.17
N GLN A 41 13.79 2.26 -6.58
CA GLN A 41 14.05 3.34 -7.54
C GLN A 41 13.48 3.05 -8.95
N GLU A 42 13.55 1.79 -9.39
CA GLU A 42 13.15 1.37 -10.75
C GLU A 42 11.67 0.98 -10.84
N ARG A 43 10.95 0.79 -9.72
CA ARG A 43 9.58 0.24 -9.70
C ARG A 43 8.56 1.05 -10.49
N HIS A 44 8.77 2.36 -10.59
CA HIS A 44 7.89 3.26 -11.36
C HIS A 44 8.00 3.10 -12.88
N ASN A 45 9.10 2.50 -13.36
CA ASN A 45 9.35 2.26 -14.78
C ASN A 45 8.93 0.85 -15.22
N LYS A 46 8.34 0.05 -14.33
CA LYS A 46 7.89 -1.31 -14.64
C LYS A 46 6.43 -1.33 -15.06
N ASP A 47 6.09 -2.21 -15.99
CA ASP A 47 4.71 -2.42 -16.44
C ASP A 47 3.82 -3.06 -15.35
N ILE A 48 4.42 -3.55 -14.27
CA ILE A 48 3.75 -4.19 -13.15
C ILE A 48 3.99 -3.36 -11.90
N LEU A 49 2.91 -3.01 -11.23
CA LEU A 49 2.96 -2.31 -9.95
C LEU A 49 3.66 -3.18 -8.90
N THR A 50 4.70 -2.61 -8.29
CA THR A 50 5.56 -3.31 -7.35
C THR A 50 5.58 -2.57 -6.02
N ASP A 51 5.02 -3.19 -4.96
CA ASP A 51 4.87 -2.61 -3.62
C ASP A 51 5.91 -3.10 -2.61
N GLY A 52 6.79 -3.99 -3.04
CA GLY A 52 7.84 -4.54 -2.19
C GLY A 52 8.63 -5.67 -2.85
N ALA A 53 9.49 -6.29 -2.06
CA ALA A 53 10.30 -7.43 -2.46
C ALA A 53 10.14 -8.57 -1.44
N VAL A 54 10.25 -9.81 -1.89
CA VAL A 54 10.26 -10.98 -1.01
C VAL A 54 11.64 -11.60 -1.01
N ILE A 55 12.26 -11.62 0.16
CA ILE A 55 13.57 -12.23 0.41
C ILE A 55 13.32 -13.65 0.91
N LYS A 56 13.98 -14.62 0.33
CA LYS A 56 13.81 -16.04 0.67
C LYS A 56 15.17 -16.72 0.83
N ILE A 57 15.29 -17.64 1.78
CA ILE A 57 16.44 -18.54 1.85
C ILE A 57 16.42 -19.42 0.61
N ASP A 58 17.53 -19.51 -0.12
CA ASP A 58 17.63 -20.32 -1.34
C ASP A 58 17.72 -21.83 -1.04
N ASP A 59 18.51 -22.20 -0.04
CA ASP A 59 18.74 -23.60 0.34
C ASP A 59 17.51 -24.31 0.92
N MET A 60 17.08 -25.40 0.27
CA MET A 60 15.88 -26.12 0.66
C MET A 60 16.04 -26.91 1.96
N LYS A 61 17.26 -27.36 2.31
CA LYS A 61 17.53 -28.04 3.58
C LYS A 61 17.38 -27.08 4.74
N THR A 62 17.94 -25.87 4.60
CA THR A 62 17.79 -24.80 5.60
C THR A 62 16.32 -24.42 5.78
N ARG A 63 15.52 -24.33 4.71
CA ARG A 63 14.07 -24.08 4.82
C ARG A 63 13.34 -25.14 5.66
N LYS A 64 13.68 -26.41 5.45
CA LYS A 64 13.10 -27.53 6.24
C LYS A 64 13.42 -27.37 7.73
N VAL A 65 14.65 -26.98 8.07
CA VAL A 65 15.08 -26.76 9.46
C VAL A 65 14.38 -25.55 10.10
N LEU A 66 14.30 -24.42 9.39
CA LEU A 66 13.63 -23.22 9.87
C LEU A 66 12.11 -23.41 10.05
N GLY A 67 11.51 -24.19 9.17
CA GLY A 67 10.10 -24.53 9.22
C GLY A 67 9.15 -23.35 9.08
N TYR A 68 8.00 -23.44 9.76
CA TYR A 68 6.88 -22.51 9.67
C TYR A 68 6.43 -22.09 11.07
N THR A 69 5.84 -20.92 11.16
CA THR A 69 4.93 -20.56 12.26
C THR A 69 3.53 -21.10 11.95
N MET A 70 2.54 -20.83 12.79
CA MET A 70 1.15 -21.21 12.48
C MET A 70 0.60 -20.58 11.18
N LYS A 71 1.19 -19.46 10.71
CA LYS A 71 0.69 -18.70 9.56
C LYS A 71 1.73 -18.44 8.47
N PHE A 72 3.02 -18.39 8.81
CA PHE A 72 4.06 -17.89 7.90
C PHE A 72 5.31 -18.78 7.90
N PRO A 73 6.01 -18.87 6.75
CA PRO A 73 7.32 -19.49 6.69
C PRO A 73 8.35 -18.65 7.45
N ARG A 74 9.29 -19.32 8.13
CA ARG A 74 10.41 -18.64 8.81
C ARG A 74 11.59 -18.35 7.88
N TRP A 75 11.56 -18.88 6.67
CA TRP A 75 12.59 -18.76 5.65
C TRP A 75 12.28 -17.72 4.57
N ALA A 76 11.21 -16.94 4.74
CA ALA A 76 10.85 -15.86 3.83
C ALA A 76 10.39 -14.63 4.62
N ILE A 77 10.77 -13.45 4.12
CA ILE A 77 10.35 -12.16 4.66
C ILE A 77 9.96 -11.23 3.51
N ALA A 78 8.86 -10.51 3.67
CA ALA A 78 8.44 -9.47 2.75
C ALA A 78 8.97 -8.11 3.24
N TYR A 79 9.69 -7.42 2.37
CA TYR A 79 10.05 -6.02 2.54
C TYR A 79 9.07 -5.17 1.75
N LYS A 80 8.35 -4.28 2.43
CA LYS A 80 7.39 -3.37 1.80
C LYS A 80 8.05 -2.01 1.58
N PHE A 81 7.93 -1.49 0.36
CA PHE A 81 8.37 -0.12 0.07
C PHE A 81 7.48 0.88 0.79
N GLU A 82 8.03 2.06 1.06
CA GLU A 82 7.26 3.13 1.65
C GLU A 82 6.11 3.54 0.72
N ALA A 83 4.95 3.79 1.33
CA ALA A 83 3.79 4.28 0.61
C ALA A 83 4.04 5.72 0.15
N GLU A 84 3.67 6.02 -1.10
CA GLU A 84 3.78 7.37 -1.59
C GLU A 84 2.76 8.28 -0.92
N GLU A 85 3.21 9.50 -0.60
CA GLU A 85 2.43 10.54 0.04
C GLU A 85 2.43 11.80 -0.82
N THR A 86 1.31 12.49 -0.84
CA THR A 86 1.18 13.81 -1.47
C THR A 86 0.13 14.64 -0.75
N THR A 87 0.10 15.93 -1.05
CA THR A 87 -0.88 16.84 -0.45
C THR A 87 -1.87 17.31 -1.50
N THR A 88 -3.13 17.43 -1.10
CA THR A 88 -4.20 17.97 -1.95
C THR A 88 -5.25 18.70 -1.11
N LYS A 89 -6.17 19.40 -1.75
CA LYS A 89 -7.25 20.10 -1.08
C LYS A 89 -8.46 19.19 -0.89
N LEU A 90 -9.05 19.19 0.30
CA LEU A 90 -10.32 18.53 0.60
C LEU A 90 -11.47 19.45 0.16
N LEU A 91 -12.23 19.04 -0.86
CA LEU A 91 -13.31 19.84 -1.43
C LEU A 91 -14.65 19.55 -0.75
N GLU A 92 -14.97 18.27 -0.50
CA GLU A 92 -16.26 17.83 0.01
C GLU A 92 -16.11 16.53 0.80
N VAL A 93 -17.05 16.26 1.70
CA VAL A 93 -17.19 14.95 2.37
C VAL A 93 -18.55 14.36 2.01
N GLN A 94 -18.49 13.17 1.38
CA GLN A 94 -19.68 12.36 1.07
C GLN A 94 -19.88 11.31 2.13
N TRP A 95 -21.11 11.19 2.63
CA TRP A 95 -21.50 10.20 3.60
C TRP A 95 -22.20 9.03 2.91
N ASN A 96 -21.59 7.86 2.95
CA ASN A 96 -22.08 6.66 2.28
C ASN A 96 -22.65 5.68 3.30
N VAL A 97 -23.77 5.06 2.97
CA VAL A 97 -24.41 4.04 3.82
C VAL A 97 -24.07 2.65 3.27
N GLY A 98 -23.39 1.84 4.08
CA GLY A 98 -23.05 0.47 3.74
C GLY A 98 -24.23 -0.50 3.90
N ARG A 99 -24.10 -1.74 3.43
CA ARG A 99 -25.15 -2.78 3.52
C ARG A 99 -25.65 -3.04 4.93
N THR A 100 -24.80 -2.83 5.92
CA THR A 100 -25.13 -3.03 7.35
C THR A 100 -25.71 -1.79 8.02
N GLY A 101 -26.01 -0.72 7.27
CA GLY A 101 -26.45 0.56 7.80
C GLY A 101 -25.33 1.44 8.37
N LYS A 102 -24.07 1.00 8.30
CA LYS A 102 -22.94 1.81 8.76
C LYS A 102 -22.74 3.01 7.81
N VAL A 103 -22.72 4.21 8.39
CA VAL A 103 -22.44 5.46 7.67
C VAL A 103 -20.93 5.76 7.71
N THR A 104 -20.32 5.86 6.55
CA THR A 104 -18.87 6.11 6.39
C THR A 104 -18.60 7.35 5.56
N PRO A 105 -17.69 8.24 6.01
CA PRO A 105 -17.30 9.42 5.25
C PRO A 105 -16.25 9.07 4.19
N SER A 106 -16.40 9.66 3.02
CA SER A 106 -15.42 9.66 1.93
C SER A 106 -15.07 11.08 1.55
N ALA A 107 -13.81 11.39 1.46
CA ALA A 107 -13.31 12.68 1.00
C ALA A 107 -13.35 12.78 -0.52
N ILE A 108 -13.87 13.88 -1.03
CA ILE A 108 -13.69 14.32 -2.41
C ILE A 108 -12.54 15.32 -2.42
N LEU A 109 -11.55 15.05 -3.23
CA LEU A 109 -10.29 15.76 -3.27
C LEU A 109 -10.12 16.53 -4.59
N GLU A 110 -9.38 17.61 -4.54
CA GLU A 110 -8.81 18.18 -5.76
C GLU A 110 -7.93 17.09 -6.42
N PRO A 111 -8.11 16.84 -7.73
CA PRO A 111 -7.37 15.77 -8.40
C PRO A 111 -5.86 15.94 -8.26
N VAL A 112 -5.17 14.90 -7.82
CA VAL A 112 -3.72 14.88 -7.63
C VAL A 112 -3.14 13.55 -8.09
N GLU A 113 -1.96 13.58 -8.64
CA GLU A 113 -1.24 12.36 -9.04
C GLU A 113 -0.45 11.80 -7.86
N ILE A 114 -0.58 10.48 -7.66
CA ILE A 114 0.17 9.72 -6.67
C ILE A 114 0.40 8.31 -7.20
N ALA A 115 1.63 7.83 -7.20
CA ALA A 115 2.01 6.52 -7.71
C ALA A 115 1.46 6.24 -9.13
N GLY A 116 1.58 7.21 -10.04
CA GLY A 116 1.15 7.08 -11.43
C GLY A 116 -0.37 7.00 -11.66
N ALA A 117 -1.18 7.35 -10.64
CA ALA A 117 -2.64 7.40 -10.77
C ALA A 117 -3.22 8.73 -10.26
N THR A 118 -4.24 9.23 -10.96
CA THR A 118 -4.97 10.42 -10.52
C THR A 118 -5.97 10.06 -9.44
N VAL A 119 -5.72 10.54 -8.23
CA VAL A 119 -6.57 10.35 -7.05
C VAL A 119 -7.54 11.53 -6.92
N ARG A 120 -8.83 11.22 -6.75
CA ARG A 120 -9.93 12.18 -6.55
C ARG A 120 -10.72 11.90 -5.29
N ARG A 121 -10.51 10.75 -4.65
CA ARG A 121 -11.23 10.30 -3.46
C ARG A 121 -10.27 9.63 -2.48
N ALA A 122 -10.54 9.81 -1.19
CA ALA A 122 -9.84 9.11 -0.12
C ALA A 122 -10.80 8.72 1.01
N THR A 123 -10.43 7.72 1.80
CA THR A 123 -11.21 7.38 2.97
C THR A 123 -10.91 8.33 4.14
N LEU A 124 -11.94 8.63 4.89
CA LEU A 124 -11.87 9.32 6.19
C LEU A 124 -12.14 8.36 7.36
N ASN A 125 -12.30 7.07 7.06
CA ASN A 125 -12.56 5.99 8.00
C ASN A 125 -13.87 6.15 8.80
N ASN A 126 -13.96 7.13 9.69
CA ASN A 126 -15.12 7.45 10.50
C ASN A 126 -15.05 8.90 11.01
N TYR A 127 -16.12 9.36 11.68
CA TYR A 127 -16.21 10.73 12.19
C TYR A 127 -15.17 11.01 13.29
N ASP A 128 -14.92 10.05 14.18
CA ASP A 128 -13.95 10.22 15.27
C ASP A 128 -12.51 10.39 14.73
N ASP A 129 -12.21 9.77 13.59
CA ASP A 129 -10.93 9.93 12.90
C ASP A 129 -10.80 11.33 12.26
N ILE A 130 -11.90 11.88 11.74
CA ILE A 130 -11.96 13.27 11.26
C ILE A 130 -11.64 14.25 12.38
N GLU A 131 -12.27 14.09 13.54
CA GLU A 131 -12.02 14.93 14.72
C GLU A 131 -10.58 14.79 15.23
N ARG A 132 -10.09 13.57 15.37
CA ARG A 132 -8.73 13.28 15.83
C ARG A 132 -7.67 13.89 14.92
N LYS A 133 -7.85 13.80 13.61
CA LYS A 133 -6.94 14.35 12.59
C LYS A 133 -7.19 15.82 12.31
N LYS A 134 -8.22 16.41 12.95
CA LYS A 134 -8.64 17.81 12.77
C LYS A 134 -8.89 18.20 11.31
N VAL A 135 -9.45 17.26 10.53
CA VAL A 135 -9.74 17.46 9.11
C VAL A 135 -10.92 18.41 8.95
N ARG A 136 -10.78 19.39 8.06
CA ARG A 136 -11.79 20.41 7.77
C ARG A 136 -11.98 20.55 6.25
N LEU A 137 -13.16 20.96 5.83
CA LEU A 137 -13.40 21.31 4.41
C LEU A 137 -12.48 22.47 4.01
N ASN A 138 -12.05 22.45 2.77
CA ASN A 138 -11.10 23.39 2.17
C ASN A 138 -9.69 23.37 2.76
N SER A 139 -9.40 22.47 3.72
CA SER A 139 -8.03 22.29 4.22
C SER A 139 -7.16 21.49 3.24
N ARG A 140 -5.85 21.77 3.29
CA ARG A 140 -4.86 20.93 2.62
C ARG A 140 -4.59 19.69 3.45
N VAL A 141 -4.77 18.52 2.85
CA VAL A 141 -4.64 17.24 3.52
C VAL A 141 -3.50 16.43 2.93
N LEU A 142 -2.79 15.70 3.79
CA LEU A 142 -1.81 14.70 3.40
C LEU A 142 -2.55 13.40 3.11
N ILE A 143 -2.39 12.89 1.90
CA ILE A 143 -2.91 11.59 1.50
C ILE A 143 -1.78 10.60 1.29
N ARG A 144 -2.03 9.35 1.67
CA ARG A 144 -1.15 8.22 1.44
C ARG A 144 -1.86 7.21 0.58
N ARG A 145 -1.16 6.69 -0.43
CA ARG A 145 -1.62 5.56 -1.21
C ARG A 145 -0.91 4.30 -0.73
N SER A 146 -1.64 3.48 0.03
CA SER A 146 -1.14 2.20 0.51
C SER A 146 -1.70 1.07 -0.35
N ASN A 147 -0.82 0.16 -0.82
CA ASN A 147 -1.19 -1.04 -1.58
C ASN A 147 -2.15 -0.78 -2.75
N GLU A 148 -1.93 0.30 -3.51
CA GLU A 148 -2.61 0.62 -4.78
C GLU A 148 -4.14 0.83 -4.73
N VAL A 149 -4.80 0.49 -3.64
CA VAL A 149 -6.27 0.40 -3.57
C VAL A 149 -6.89 1.42 -2.63
N ILE A 150 -6.26 1.72 -1.50
CA ILE A 150 -6.88 2.57 -0.48
C ILE A 150 -6.07 3.86 -0.30
N GLN A 151 -6.67 4.97 -0.74
CA GLN A 151 -6.16 6.30 -0.45
C GLN A 151 -6.74 6.73 0.90
N GLU A 152 -5.87 7.02 1.86
CA GLU A 152 -6.25 7.45 3.20
C GLU A 152 -5.75 8.86 3.48
N ILE A 153 -6.58 9.68 4.14
CA ILE A 153 -6.17 10.96 4.69
C ILE A 153 -5.40 10.72 5.99
N MET A 154 -4.14 11.14 6.00
CA MET A 154 -3.26 11.00 7.16
C MET A 154 -3.43 12.14 8.16
N GLY A 155 -3.72 13.35 7.67
CA GLY A 155 -3.90 14.54 8.50
C GLY A 155 -3.99 15.81 7.67
N VAL A 156 -4.02 16.94 8.36
CA VAL A 156 -4.01 18.27 7.75
C VAL A 156 -2.58 18.81 7.70
N VAL A 157 -2.22 19.45 6.61
CA VAL A 157 -0.92 20.10 6.40
C VAL A 157 -1.13 21.60 6.28
N GLY A 158 -0.52 22.36 7.19
CA GLY A 158 -0.63 23.82 7.20
C GLY A 158 -1.93 24.34 7.80
N THR A 159 -2.02 25.65 7.94
CA THR A 159 -3.21 26.38 8.38
C THR A 159 -3.72 27.21 7.20
N GLU A 160 -4.87 26.83 6.63
CA GLU A 160 -5.57 27.66 5.65
C GLU A 160 -6.64 28.48 6.37
N GLU A 161 -6.79 29.75 5.97
CA GLU A 161 -7.63 30.72 6.69
C GLU A 161 -9.12 30.48 6.49
N GLU A 162 -9.54 29.84 5.39
CA GLU A 162 -10.94 29.61 5.05
C GLU A 162 -11.31 28.13 5.08
N THR A 163 -11.36 27.55 6.28
CA THR A 163 -11.76 26.16 6.46
C THR A 163 -13.10 26.04 7.19
N GLU A 164 -13.92 25.05 6.79
CA GLU A 164 -15.21 24.77 7.41
C GLU A 164 -15.17 23.46 8.18
N GLU A 165 -15.94 23.39 9.26
CA GLU A 165 -16.07 22.19 10.06
C GLU A 165 -16.92 21.13 9.33
N ILE A 166 -16.45 19.87 9.34
CA ILE A 166 -17.20 18.74 8.79
C ILE A 166 -18.25 18.31 9.82
N LYS A 167 -19.53 18.48 9.47
CA LYS A 167 -20.63 18.10 10.36
C LYS A 167 -21.04 16.65 10.16
N LYS A 168 -21.18 15.93 11.28
CA LYS A 168 -21.76 14.59 11.28
C LYS A 168 -23.22 14.64 10.90
N PRO A 169 -23.70 13.82 9.97
CA PRO A 169 -25.11 13.76 9.64
C PRO A 169 -25.93 13.30 10.86
N THR A 170 -27.02 14.00 11.15
CA THR A 170 -27.96 13.67 12.24
C THR A 170 -29.01 12.67 11.83
N HIS A 171 -29.19 12.47 10.52
CA HIS A 171 -30.14 11.55 9.90
C HIS A 171 -29.42 10.69 8.86
N CYS A 172 -30.02 9.57 8.49
CA CYS A 172 -29.49 8.71 7.44
C CYS A 172 -29.44 9.47 6.11
N PRO A 173 -28.26 9.55 5.46
CA PRO A 173 -28.15 10.27 4.18
C PRO A 173 -28.78 9.53 2.99
N ALA A 174 -29.23 8.27 3.17
CA ALA A 174 -29.83 7.45 2.11
C ALA A 174 -31.36 7.36 2.21
N CYS A 175 -31.94 7.58 3.36
CA CYS A 175 -33.37 7.55 3.59
C CYS A 175 -33.81 8.74 4.45
#